data_367b033ea7911626a8e424c393565919
#
_entry.id   367b033ea7911626a8e424c393565919
#
_cell.length_a   1.000
_cell.length_b   1.000
_cell.length_c   1.000
_cell.angle_alpha   90.00
_cell.angle_beta   90.00
_cell.angle_gamma   90.00
#
_symmetry.space_group_name_H-M   'P 1'
#
loop_
_entity.id
_entity.type
_entity.pdbx_description
1 polymer ?
#
loop_
_entity_poly.entity_id
_entity_poly.type
_entity_poly.pdbx_seq_one_letter_code
_entity_poly.pdbx_strand_id
1 'polypeptide(L)'
;MTGGLPAILVAVAVATPFLAGILILVTGTRGTEVWGHIAAAITAAAALLLAPTVMAGETVELLVVPLVPGLDLLLRVDGLGLVFGLLASLLWIVTGVYSGGYAAATALANRRRYFAAFAASIGAAMGVAFAGNLLTFFLFYEALTLATYPLVVHTESDEAFNAGRRYLLFSLGGGLALLTAMIWAWQLTGTLDFVPGGFLDQVAGTTLVVLFVLFVSGVAVKSAVMPLHAWLPAAMVAPTPVSALLHAVAVVKAGVFAMMRVLGFVFGPVSLAEFAGPEVLAALAAITIVIGSLIAVRQDNLKRRLAYSTVVHLSYIVLGAALVAPFGTVGSTLHMVNHGLAKITLFFCAGAIYATTKRQNVSELTGLGHRMPWTFTAFTIGSLGLIGVPGMSGFISKFFLARGAIQAGDMVALTVMLGASLLTATYLLPIVRVAFFPGTKALGGRGGRRLRARRREARPALLVPLLITALLVVVFGLVPPAFGVQYELAADIAVRIFGGGQ
;
A
#
# COMPACT_ATOMS: atom_id res chain seq x y z
N MET A 1 0.77 24.71 -14.03
CA MET A 1 1.54 25.87 -13.52
C MET A 1 2.99 25.45 -13.29
N THR A 2 3.89 25.88 -14.15
CA THR A 2 5.33 25.68 -14.01
C THR A 2 5.91 26.88 -13.25
N GLY A 3 6.31 26.68 -11.99
CA GLY A 3 6.89 27.72 -11.13
C GLY A 3 5.92 28.26 -10.08
N GLY A 4 6.45 28.89 -9.05
CA GLY A 4 5.70 29.43 -7.92
C GLY A 4 5.61 28.47 -6.72
N LEU A 5 4.81 28.85 -5.72
CA LEU A 5 4.65 28.11 -4.47
C LEU A 5 4.25 26.65 -4.67
N PRO A 6 3.32 26.26 -5.57
CA PRO A 6 2.95 24.86 -5.77
C PRO A 6 4.11 23.97 -6.22
N ALA A 7 4.95 24.44 -7.16
CA ALA A 7 6.13 23.68 -7.59
C ALA A 7 7.16 23.48 -6.47
N ILE A 8 7.34 24.48 -5.61
CA ILE A 8 8.20 24.36 -4.42
C ILE A 8 7.63 23.31 -3.46
N LEU A 9 6.32 23.26 -3.25
CA LEU A 9 5.69 22.25 -2.39
C LEU A 9 5.91 20.83 -2.92
N VAL A 10 5.90 20.63 -4.25
CA VAL A 10 6.24 19.32 -4.86
C VAL A 10 7.68 18.94 -4.54
N ALA A 11 8.65 19.85 -4.73
CA ALA A 11 10.04 19.62 -4.39
C ALA A 11 10.22 19.29 -2.90
N VAL A 12 9.58 20.07 -2.01
CA VAL A 12 9.62 19.86 -0.56
C VAL A 12 9.06 18.49 -0.19
N ALA A 13 7.92 18.09 -0.76
CA ALA A 13 7.29 16.81 -0.44
C ALA A 13 8.17 15.61 -0.79
N VAL A 14 8.92 15.68 -1.89
CA VAL A 14 9.79 14.58 -2.36
C VAL A 14 11.17 14.64 -1.71
N ALA A 15 11.79 15.82 -1.59
CA ALA A 15 13.16 15.94 -1.11
C ALA A 15 13.31 15.83 0.42
N THR A 16 12.34 16.33 1.19
CA THR A 16 12.43 16.38 2.67
C THR A 16 12.68 14.99 3.30
N PRO A 17 12.03 13.89 2.89
CA PRO A 17 12.32 12.58 3.46
C PRO A 17 13.75 12.09 3.17
N PHE A 18 14.30 12.36 1.98
CA PHE A 18 15.70 12.01 1.67
C PHE A 18 16.68 12.84 2.49
N LEU A 19 16.44 14.15 2.63
CA LEU A 19 17.24 15.02 3.48
C LEU A 19 17.21 14.56 4.94
N ALA A 20 16.06 14.16 5.45
CA ALA A 20 15.94 13.58 6.78
C ALA A 20 16.77 12.30 6.93
N GLY A 21 16.75 11.42 5.92
CA GLY A 21 17.59 10.22 5.90
C GLY A 21 19.08 10.54 6.03
N ILE A 22 19.55 11.53 5.29
CA ILE A 22 20.93 12.02 5.37
C ILE A 22 21.25 12.62 6.74
N LEU A 23 20.38 13.51 7.26
CA LEU A 23 20.54 14.12 8.57
C LEU A 23 20.57 13.08 9.69
N ILE A 24 19.74 12.04 9.64
CA ILE A 24 19.76 10.91 10.58
C ILE A 24 21.12 10.20 10.56
N LEU A 25 21.71 10.00 9.40
CA LEU A 25 23.03 9.35 9.27
C LEU A 25 24.15 10.23 9.82
N VAL A 26 24.08 11.55 9.64
CA VAL A 26 25.13 12.50 10.05
C VAL A 26 25.05 12.86 11.53
N THR A 27 23.85 13.16 12.06
CA THR A 27 23.67 13.68 13.44
C THR A 27 23.76 12.61 14.54
N GLY A 28 23.84 11.35 14.18
CA GLY A 28 23.97 10.25 15.14
C GLY A 28 22.69 9.91 15.89
N THR A 29 22.84 9.21 17.04
CA THR A 29 21.71 8.59 17.75
C THR A 29 20.72 9.59 18.37
N ARG A 30 21.14 10.79 18.71
CA ARG A 30 20.29 11.82 19.36
C ARG A 30 19.27 12.46 18.41
N GLY A 31 19.54 12.48 17.10
CA GLY A 31 18.67 13.08 16.08
C GLY A 31 17.73 12.10 15.36
N THR A 32 17.90 10.80 15.58
CA THR A 32 17.33 9.75 14.75
C THR A 32 15.80 9.81 14.59
N GLU A 33 15.07 10.03 15.66
CA GLU A 33 13.60 10.10 15.63
C GLU A 33 13.10 11.52 15.33
N VAL A 34 13.81 12.53 15.83
CA VAL A 34 13.42 13.95 15.70
C VAL A 34 13.37 14.37 14.23
N TRP A 35 14.44 14.11 13.47
CA TRP A 35 14.47 14.43 12.04
C TRP A 35 13.39 13.70 11.24
N GLY A 36 13.11 12.42 11.59
CA GLY A 36 12.03 11.67 11.00
C GLY A 36 10.65 12.27 11.24
N HIS A 37 10.35 12.73 12.46
CA HIS A 37 9.08 13.37 12.80
C HIS A 37 8.91 14.74 12.15
N ILE A 38 9.97 15.58 12.18
CA ILE A 38 9.96 16.89 11.51
C ILE A 38 9.69 16.72 10.02
N ALA A 39 10.42 15.81 9.36
CA ALA A 39 10.26 15.54 7.94
C ALA A 39 8.87 14.99 7.61
N ALA A 40 8.32 14.11 8.44
CA ALA A 40 6.97 13.58 8.25
C ALA A 40 5.92 14.71 8.29
N ALA A 41 6.05 15.65 9.25
CA ALA A 41 5.15 16.79 9.35
C ALA A 41 5.27 17.73 8.14
N ILE A 42 6.49 18.04 7.69
CA ILE A 42 6.73 18.92 6.53
C ILE A 42 6.21 18.26 5.26
N THR A 43 6.51 16.98 5.03
CA THR A 43 6.05 16.25 3.84
C THR A 43 4.52 16.18 3.78
N ALA A 44 3.87 15.87 4.91
CA ALA A 44 2.41 15.83 4.98
C ALA A 44 1.78 17.23 4.78
N ALA A 45 2.36 18.27 5.39
CA ALA A 45 1.90 19.63 5.17
C ALA A 45 2.02 20.06 3.69
N ALA A 46 3.16 19.77 3.05
CA ALA A 46 3.34 20.06 1.63
C ALA A 46 2.30 19.34 0.76
N ALA A 47 2.05 18.03 1.01
CA ALA A 47 1.03 17.28 0.27
C ALA A 47 -0.39 17.81 0.52
N LEU A 48 -0.73 18.20 1.76
CA LEU A 48 -2.04 18.79 2.09
C LEU A 48 -2.24 20.16 1.42
N LEU A 49 -1.19 20.99 1.35
CA LEU A 49 -1.26 22.30 0.71
C LEU A 49 -1.40 22.22 -0.82
N LEU A 50 -1.03 21.09 -1.45
CA LEU A 50 -1.27 20.83 -2.87
C LEU A 50 -2.72 20.39 -3.15
N ALA A 51 -3.43 19.89 -2.14
CA ALA A 51 -4.77 19.32 -2.34
C ALA A 51 -5.80 20.32 -2.94
N PRO A 52 -5.92 21.59 -2.51
CA PRO A 52 -6.88 22.52 -3.09
C PRO A 52 -6.68 22.74 -4.59
N THR A 53 -5.43 22.86 -5.05
CA THR A 53 -5.08 23.06 -6.47
C THR A 53 -5.49 21.84 -7.30
N VAL A 54 -5.16 20.64 -6.81
CA VAL A 54 -5.49 19.40 -7.54
C VAL A 54 -7.00 19.12 -7.51
N MET A 55 -7.69 19.44 -6.41
CA MET A 55 -9.16 19.31 -6.32
C MET A 55 -9.90 20.34 -7.21
N ALA A 56 -9.28 21.49 -7.51
CA ALA A 56 -9.79 22.43 -8.51
C ALA A 56 -9.62 21.93 -9.95
N GLY A 57 -9.09 20.72 -10.14
CA GLY A 57 -8.88 20.10 -11.45
C GLY A 57 -7.55 20.47 -12.12
N GLU A 58 -6.69 21.23 -11.44
CA GLU A 58 -5.37 21.60 -11.97
C GLU A 58 -4.32 20.54 -11.65
N THR A 59 -3.26 20.48 -12.49
CA THR A 59 -2.05 19.70 -12.23
C THR A 59 -0.90 20.62 -11.88
N VAL A 60 -0.08 20.22 -10.93
CA VAL A 60 1.13 20.97 -10.53
C VAL A 60 2.35 20.25 -11.07
N GLU A 61 3.17 20.96 -11.84
CA GLU A 61 4.35 20.42 -12.49
C GLU A 61 5.63 21.08 -11.98
N LEU A 62 6.68 20.27 -11.85
CA LEU A 62 8.03 20.68 -11.57
C LEU A 62 8.99 19.91 -12.49
N LEU A 63 9.55 20.60 -13.47
CA LEU A 63 10.67 20.10 -14.27
C LEU A 63 11.92 20.11 -13.39
N VAL A 64 12.45 18.92 -13.07
CA VAL A 64 13.64 18.76 -12.23
C VAL A 64 14.90 18.90 -13.08
N VAL A 65 14.99 18.13 -14.18
CA VAL A 65 16.12 18.15 -15.12
C VAL A 65 15.61 17.81 -16.52
N PRO A 66 15.83 18.65 -17.52
CA PRO A 66 15.66 18.26 -18.91
C PRO A 66 16.83 17.33 -19.31
N LEU A 67 16.53 16.13 -19.82
CA LEU A 67 17.55 15.15 -20.20
C LEU A 67 17.76 15.15 -21.73
N VAL A 68 16.72 14.81 -22.47
CA VAL A 68 16.68 14.86 -23.93
C VAL A 68 15.28 15.28 -24.37
N PRO A 69 15.12 15.82 -25.62
CA PRO A 69 13.78 16.20 -26.08
C PRO A 69 12.76 15.06 -25.92
N GLY A 70 11.67 15.33 -25.23
CA GLY A 70 10.60 14.35 -24.95
C GLY A 70 10.90 13.37 -23.81
N LEU A 71 12.01 13.55 -23.09
CA LEU A 71 12.38 12.68 -21.98
C LEU A 71 13.00 13.50 -20.83
N ASP A 72 12.17 13.97 -19.93
CA ASP A 72 12.55 14.84 -18.83
C ASP A 72 12.40 14.14 -17.48
N LEU A 73 13.18 14.56 -16.48
CA LEU A 73 12.90 14.23 -15.10
C LEU A 73 11.83 15.20 -14.59
N LEU A 74 10.58 14.76 -14.65
CA LEU A 74 9.40 15.58 -14.40
C LEU A 74 8.62 15.04 -13.19
N LEU A 75 8.36 15.91 -12.22
CA LEU A 75 7.39 15.67 -11.17
C LEU A 75 6.07 16.37 -11.55
N ARG A 76 4.96 15.65 -11.43
CA ARG A 76 3.60 16.13 -11.68
C ARG A 76 2.66 15.59 -10.63
N VAL A 77 1.90 16.46 -9.98
CA VAL A 77 0.89 16.06 -9.01
C VAL A 77 -0.48 16.18 -9.65
N ASP A 78 -1.10 15.03 -9.86
CA ASP A 78 -2.48 14.88 -10.29
C ASP A 78 -3.33 14.21 -9.19
N GLY A 79 -4.61 13.96 -9.45
CA GLY A 79 -5.51 13.35 -8.46
C GLY A 79 -5.03 12.01 -7.92
N LEU A 80 -4.55 11.10 -8.81
CA LEU A 80 -4.09 9.77 -8.39
C LEU A 80 -2.79 9.85 -7.58
N GLY A 81 -1.85 10.70 -8.01
CA GLY A 81 -0.60 10.97 -7.30
C GLY A 81 -0.86 11.59 -5.93
N LEU A 82 -1.79 12.54 -5.83
CA LEU A 82 -2.16 13.18 -4.57
C LEU A 82 -2.76 12.17 -3.57
N VAL A 83 -3.66 11.28 -4.01
CA VAL A 83 -4.23 10.23 -3.13
C VAL A 83 -3.14 9.35 -2.54
N PHE A 84 -2.17 8.91 -3.36
CA PHE A 84 -1.07 8.09 -2.87
C PHE A 84 -0.10 8.88 -1.99
N GLY A 85 0.26 10.11 -2.38
CA GLY A 85 1.14 10.99 -1.61
C GLY A 85 0.57 11.36 -0.23
N LEU A 86 -0.72 11.67 -0.13
CA LEU A 86 -1.41 11.91 1.13
C LEU A 86 -1.42 10.66 2.02
N LEU A 87 -1.74 9.49 1.45
CA LEU A 87 -1.70 8.24 2.18
C LEU A 87 -0.30 7.97 2.76
N ALA A 88 0.74 8.11 1.95
CA ALA A 88 2.12 7.85 2.35
C ALA A 88 2.60 8.83 3.43
N SER A 89 2.40 10.12 3.22
CA SER A 89 2.88 11.18 4.12
C SER A 89 2.15 11.19 5.47
N LEU A 90 0.81 11.08 5.48
CA LEU A 90 0.02 11.07 6.71
C LEU A 90 0.26 9.81 7.55
N LEU A 91 0.34 8.65 6.91
CA LEU A 91 0.65 7.41 7.63
C LEU A 91 2.10 7.39 8.13
N TRP A 92 3.04 8.13 7.52
CA TRP A 92 4.38 8.26 8.05
C TRP A 92 4.42 8.92 9.43
N ILE A 93 3.58 9.94 9.68
CA ILE A 93 3.51 10.60 10.99
C ILE A 93 3.22 9.56 12.09
N VAL A 94 2.15 8.79 11.95
CA VAL A 94 1.76 7.80 12.96
C VAL A 94 2.74 6.63 13.03
N THR A 95 3.30 6.22 11.89
CA THR A 95 4.28 5.13 11.84
C THR A 95 5.61 5.54 12.46
N GLY A 96 6.01 6.80 12.36
CA GLY A 96 7.21 7.35 13.00
C GLY A 96 7.14 7.19 14.51
N VAL A 97 6.05 7.64 15.13
CA VAL A 97 5.81 7.51 16.58
C VAL A 97 5.78 6.03 16.98
N TYR A 98 5.04 5.21 16.23
CA TYR A 98 4.97 3.77 16.47
C TYR A 98 6.34 3.08 16.39
N SER A 99 7.14 3.43 15.36
CA SER A 99 8.48 2.85 15.15
C SER A 99 9.45 3.17 16.26
N GLY A 100 9.43 4.42 16.80
CA GLY A 100 10.21 4.82 17.97
C GLY A 100 9.83 4.00 19.20
N GLY A 101 8.53 3.89 19.49
CA GLY A 101 8.01 3.07 20.58
C GLY A 101 8.36 1.59 20.44
N TYR A 102 8.28 1.04 19.25
CA TYR A 102 8.65 -0.35 18.96
C TYR A 102 10.15 -0.59 19.13
N ALA A 103 10.99 0.30 18.59
CA ALA A 103 12.44 0.23 18.70
C ALA A 103 12.90 0.27 20.16
N ALA A 104 12.26 1.11 20.99
CA ALA A 104 12.53 1.18 22.42
C ALA A 104 12.07 -0.08 23.19
N ALA A 105 10.89 -0.65 22.82
CA ALA A 105 10.32 -1.82 23.49
C ALA A 105 11.03 -3.13 23.14
N THR A 106 11.66 -3.20 21.96
CA THR A 106 12.35 -4.40 21.46
C THR A 106 13.87 -4.29 21.48
N ALA A 107 14.42 -3.18 21.96
CA ALA A 107 15.85 -2.88 21.93
C ALA A 107 16.45 -3.03 20.50
N LEU A 108 15.76 -2.44 19.51
CA LEU A 108 16.14 -2.55 18.11
C LEU A 108 17.58 -2.07 17.89
N ALA A 109 18.41 -2.91 17.28
CA ALA A 109 19.79 -2.57 16.92
C ALA A 109 19.85 -1.63 15.72
N ASN A 110 21.00 -1.03 15.44
CA ASN A 110 21.26 -0.24 14.24
C ASN A 110 20.17 0.80 13.89
N ARG A 111 19.62 1.49 14.90
CA ARG A 111 18.50 2.44 14.78
C ARG A 111 18.73 3.53 13.72
N ARG A 112 19.99 4.02 13.57
CA ARG A 112 20.33 5.05 12.57
C ARG A 112 20.06 4.55 11.16
N ARG A 113 20.61 3.37 10.79
CA ARG A 113 20.36 2.76 9.47
C ARG A 113 18.87 2.51 9.27
N TYR A 114 18.19 2.03 10.30
CA TYR A 114 16.74 1.76 10.25
C TYR A 114 15.93 3.01 9.90
N PHE A 115 16.07 4.11 10.68
CA PHE A 115 15.26 5.31 10.45
C PHE A 115 15.69 6.08 9.20
N ALA A 116 16.96 6.04 8.81
CA ALA A 116 17.43 6.65 7.57
C ALA A 116 16.84 5.93 6.34
N ALA A 117 16.91 4.59 6.30
CA ALA A 117 16.32 3.80 5.23
C ALA A 117 14.78 3.93 5.20
N PHE A 118 14.16 4.06 6.38
CA PHE A 118 12.72 4.31 6.49
C PHE A 118 12.33 5.65 5.84
N ALA A 119 13.04 6.73 6.18
CA ALA A 119 12.81 8.05 5.61
C ALA A 119 13.06 8.06 4.08
N ALA A 120 14.17 7.47 3.61
CA ALA A 120 14.46 7.34 2.18
C ALA A 120 13.38 6.55 1.43
N SER A 121 12.79 5.52 2.06
CA SER A 121 11.69 4.75 1.47
C SER A 121 10.43 5.60 1.27
N ILE A 122 10.12 6.50 2.19
CA ILE A 122 9.01 7.46 2.02
C ILE A 122 9.33 8.47 0.91
N GLY A 123 10.57 8.99 0.85
CA GLY A 123 10.98 9.90 -0.23
C GLY A 123 10.81 9.25 -1.60
N ALA A 124 11.25 8.00 -1.74
CA ALA A 124 11.05 7.25 -2.97
C ALA A 124 9.56 7.00 -3.28
N ALA A 125 8.73 6.71 -2.27
CA ALA A 125 7.29 6.57 -2.46
C ALA A 125 6.60 7.89 -2.87
N MET A 126 7.03 9.03 -2.31
CA MET A 126 6.57 10.36 -2.74
C MET A 126 6.99 10.66 -4.18
N GLY A 127 8.22 10.30 -4.57
CA GLY A 127 8.69 10.43 -5.96
C GLY A 127 7.90 9.56 -6.93
N VAL A 128 7.55 8.32 -6.55
CA VAL A 128 6.63 7.45 -7.33
C VAL A 128 5.25 8.10 -7.46
N ALA A 129 4.71 8.63 -6.37
CA ALA A 129 3.38 9.26 -6.36
C ALA A 129 3.30 10.47 -7.28
N PHE A 130 4.35 11.29 -7.30
CA PHE A 130 4.41 12.55 -8.02
C PHE A 130 5.20 12.49 -9.33
N ALA A 131 5.49 11.29 -9.85
CA ALA A 131 6.12 11.13 -11.15
C ALA A 131 5.18 11.61 -12.27
N GLY A 132 5.68 12.49 -13.16
CA GLY A 132 4.94 13.02 -14.31
C GLY A 132 5.01 12.13 -15.55
N ASN A 133 6.00 11.24 -15.60
CA ASN A 133 6.23 10.33 -16.71
C ASN A 133 6.83 8.99 -16.25
N LEU A 134 6.87 8.01 -17.15
CA LEU A 134 7.37 6.67 -16.89
C LEU A 134 8.84 6.65 -16.48
N LEU A 135 9.69 7.55 -16.99
CA LEU A 135 11.12 7.60 -16.61
C LEU A 135 11.29 8.02 -15.14
N THR A 136 10.68 9.14 -14.76
CA THR A 136 10.71 9.62 -13.38
C THR A 136 10.11 8.58 -12.43
N PHE A 137 9.00 7.98 -12.85
CA PHE A 137 8.35 6.89 -12.12
C PHE A 137 9.31 5.71 -11.92
N PHE A 138 9.96 5.21 -12.96
CA PHE A 138 10.89 4.08 -12.92
C PHE A 138 12.06 4.35 -11.97
N LEU A 139 12.66 5.53 -12.03
CA LEU A 139 13.78 5.88 -11.16
C LEU A 139 13.40 5.83 -9.68
N PHE A 140 12.28 6.44 -9.30
CA PHE A 140 11.81 6.40 -7.91
C PHE A 140 11.26 5.03 -7.51
N TYR A 141 10.71 4.26 -8.46
CA TYR A 141 10.23 2.90 -8.24
C TYR A 141 11.37 1.93 -7.90
N GLU A 142 12.53 2.07 -8.55
CA GLU A 142 13.73 1.32 -8.21
C GLU A 142 14.46 1.88 -6.98
N ALA A 143 14.49 3.21 -6.81
CA ALA A 143 14.98 3.81 -5.58
C ALA A 143 14.22 3.30 -4.34
N LEU A 144 12.90 3.06 -4.46
CA LEU A 144 12.10 2.45 -3.41
C LEU A 144 12.55 1.02 -3.09
N THR A 145 12.86 0.20 -4.10
CA THR A 145 13.43 -1.14 -3.92
C THR A 145 14.73 -1.09 -3.12
N LEU A 146 15.64 -0.19 -3.52
CA LEU A 146 16.95 -0.05 -2.89
C LEU A 146 16.84 0.50 -1.46
N ALA A 147 15.98 1.50 -1.23
CA ALA A 147 15.79 2.11 0.09
C ALA A 147 15.16 1.14 1.10
N THR A 148 14.27 0.25 0.65
CA THR A 148 13.61 -0.73 1.53
C THR A 148 14.41 -1.99 1.77
N TYR A 149 15.39 -2.33 0.94
CA TYR A 149 16.23 -3.50 1.12
C TYR A 149 16.92 -3.55 2.50
N PRO A 150 17.60 -2.47 2.98
CA PRO A 150 18.22 -2.47 4.32
C PRO A 150 17.21 -2.70 5.47
N LEU A 151 15.93 -2.40 5.24
CA LEU A 151 14.87 -2.64 6.21
C LEU A 151 14.44 -4.11 6.23
N VAL A 152 14.39 -4.77 5.07
CA VAL A 152 14.06 -6.20 4.95
C VAL A 152 15.15 -7.05 5.62
N VAL A 153 16.43 -6.73 5.38
CA VAL A 153 17.58 -7.45 5.94
C VAL A 153 18.00 -6.93 7.32
N HIS A 154 17.19 -6.11 7.98
CA HIS A 154 17.60 -5.36 9.17
C HIS A 154 18.09 -6.22 10.32
N THR A 155 17.54 -7.43 10.50
CA THR A 155 17.93 -8.37 11.57
C THR A 155 19.25 -9.08 11.31
N GLU A 156 19.81 -8.97 10.10
CA GLU A 156 21.11 -9.54 9.68
C GLU A 156 21.22 -11.07 9.93
N SER A 157 20.08 -11.76 10.02
CA SER A 157 20.05 -13.21 10.10
C SER A 157 20.09 -13.85 8.70
N ASP A 158 20.50 -15.13 8.61
CA ASP A 158 20.47 -15.87 7.34
C ASP A 158 19.08 -15.89 6.72
N GLU A 159 18.02 -15.99 7.54
CA GLU A 159 16.64 -15.91 7.08
C GLU A 159 16.35 -14.53 6.46
N ALA A 160 16.83 -13.44 7.08
CA ALA A 160 16.66 -12.09 6.58
C ALA A 160 17.42 -11.85 5.26
N PHE A 161 18.66 -12.33 5.15
CA PHE A 161 19.42 -12.23 3.89
C PHE A 161 18.78 -13.05 2.77
N ASN A 162 18.27 -14.24 3.05
CA ASN A 162 17.54 -15.06 2.06
C ASN A 162 16.24 -14.38 1.63
N ALA A 163 15.51 -13.74 2.55
CA ALA A 163 14.33 -12.96 2.25
C ALA A 163 14.67 -11.71 1.40
N GLY A 164 15.75 -11.01 1.76
CA GLY A 164 16.27 -9.87 1.02
C GLY A 164 16.70 -10.22 -0.40
N ARG A 165 17.42 -11.36 -0.59
CA ARG A 165 17.79 -11.86 -1.92
C ARG A 165 16.54 -12.12 -2.77
N ARG A 166 15.53 -12.81 -2.19
CA ARG A 166 14.27 -13.07 -2.88
C ARG A 166 13.56 -11.76 -3.24
N TYR A 167 13.51 -10.80 -2.32
CA TYR A 167 12.94 -9.49 -2.56
C TYR A 167 13.61 -8.77 -3.74
N LEU A 168 14.96 -8.72 -3.78
CA LEU A 168 15.69 -8.09 -4.87
C LEU A 168 15.50 -8.82 -6.20
N LEU A 169 15.58 -10.15 -6.23
CA LEU A 169 15.40 -10.92 -7.45
C LEU A 169 14.04 -10.66 -8.11
N PHE A 170 12.96 -10.67 -7.32
CA PHE A 170 11.63 -10.35 -7.83
C PHE A 170 11.52 -8.89 -8.27
N SER A 171 11.94 -7.94 -7.41
CA SER A 171 11.76 -6.50 -7.67
C SER A 171 12.59 -6.02 -8.85
N LEU A 172 13.88 -6.39 -8.93
CA LEU A 172 14.75 -6.00 -10.04
C LEU A 172 14.38 -6.73 -11.34
N GLY A 173 13.95 -8.01 -11.26
CA GLY A 173 13.43 -8.73 -12.43
C GLY A 173 12.18 -8.06 -13.01
N GLY A 174 11.25 -7.63 -12.15
CA GLY A 174 10.11 -6.81 -12.56
C GLY A 174 10.54 -5.45 -13.11
N GLY A 175 11.52 -4.80 -12.48
CA GLY A 175 12.08 -3.54 -12.95
C GLY A 175 12.69 -3.64 -14.35
N LEU A 176 13.38 -4.75 -14.68
CA LEU A 176 13.91 -4.98 -16.03
C LEU A 176 12.79 -5.12 -17.07
N ALA A 177 11.69 -5.82 -16.76
CA ALA A 177 10.54 -5.92 -17.66
C ALA A 177 9.91 -4.54 -17.89
N LEU A 178 9.73 -3.75 -16.81
CA LEU A 178 9.20 -2.39 -16.87
C LEU A 178 10.12 -1.47 -17.70
N LEU A 179 11.44 -1.54 -17.50
CA LEU A 179 12.43 -0.78 -18.27
C LEU A 179 12.38 -1.12 -19.76
N THR A 180 12.29 -2.41 -20.10
CA THR A 180 12.18 -2.86 -21.48
C THR A 180 10.91 -2.33 -22.12
N ALA A 181 9.77 -2.42 -21.42
CA ALA A 181 8.50 -1.88 -21.89
C ALA A 181 8.56 -0.36 -22.12
N MET A 182 9.18 0.37 -21.18
CA MET A 182 9.34 1.81 -21.24
C MET A 182 10.19 2.26 -22.46
N ILE A 183 11.34 1.62 -22.68
CA ILE A 183 12.21 1.93 -23.82
C ILE A 183 11.48 1.66 -25.13
N TRP A 184 10.77 0.54 -25.23
CA TRP A 184 10.05 0.19 -26.43
C TRP A 184 8.84 1.11 -26.68
N ALA A 185 8.07 1.47 -25.65
CA ALA A 185 7.00 2.44 -25.76
C ALA A 185 7.53 3.81 -26.25
N TRP A 186 8.65 4.28 -25.68
CA TRP A 186 9.27 5.52 -26.13
C TRP A 186 9.70 5.50 -27.60
N GLN A 187 10.30 4.38 -28.07
CA GLN A 187 10.65 4.23 -29.48
C GLN A 187 9.44 4.26 -30.44
N LEU A 188 8.30 3.79 -29.99
CA LEU A 188 7.07 3.77 -30.80
C LEU A 188 6.30 5.10 -30.80
N THR A 189 6.31 5.81 -29.69
CA THR A 189 5.42 6.97 -29.48
C THR A 189 6.16 8.31 -29.34
N GLY A 190 7.48 8.27 -29.07
CA GLY A 190 8.30 9.48 -28.81
C GLY A 190 7.99 10.15 -27.46
N THR A 191 7.10 9.61 -26.64
CA THR A 191 6.72 10.16 -25.32
C THR A 191 6.69 9.09 -24.24
N LEU A 192 6.90 9.51 -22.98
CA LEU A 192 6.69 8.70 -21.78
C LEU A 192 5.78 9.39 -20.77
N ASP A 193 5.18 10.50 -21.13
CA ASP A 193 4.31 11.28 -20.24
C ASP A 193 3.04 10.51 -19.90
N PHE A 194 2.64 10.59 -18.62
CA PHE A 194 1.36 10.05 -18.21
C PHE A 194 0.21 10.91 -18.74
N VAL A 195 -0.62 10.32 -19.60
CA VAL A 195 -1.79 10.95 -20.19
C VAL A 195 -3.04 10.21 -19.72
N PRO A 196 -4.02 10.89 -19.10
CA PRO A 196 -5.30 10.26 -18.80
C PRO A 196 -5.95 9.72 -20.11
N GLY A 197 -6.35 8.46 -20.09
CA GLY A 197 -6.86 7.79 -21.30
C GLY A 197 -5.79 7.07 -22.12
N GLY A 198 -4.51 7.21 -21.78
CA GLY A 198 -3.39 6.51 -22.41
C GLY A 198 -2.72 7.29 -23.53
N PHE A 199 -1.56 6.79 -24.01
CA PHE A 199 -0.80 7.33 -25.15
C PHE A 199 -0.37 6.25 -26.14
N LEU A 200 -0.85 5.01 -25.95
CA LEU A 200 -0.56 3.86 -26.83
C LEU A 200 -1.68 3.57 -27.84
N ASP A 201 -2.58 4.53 -28.06
CA ASP A 201 -3.75 4.42 -28.94
C ASP A 201 -3.40 4.13 -30.40
N GLN A 202 -2.18 4.48 -30.85
CA GLN A 202 -1.68 4.19 -32.20
C GLN A 202 -0.94 2.86 -32.30
N VAL A 203 -0.74 2.14 -31.18
CA VAL A 203 -0.04 0.86 -31.13
C VAL A 203 -1.06 -0.26 -31.11
N ALA A 204 -1.01 -1.16 -32.09
CA ALA A 204 -2.00 -2.23 -32.23
C ALA A 204 -1.37 -3.60 -32.39
N GLY A 205 -2.21 -4.64 -32.39
CA GLY A 205 -1.83 -6.03 -32.67
C GLY A 205 -0.86 -6.63 -31.66
N THR A 206 0.05 -7.48 -32.13
CA THR A 206 0.98 -8.22 -31.24
C THR A 206 1.89 -7.31 -30.42
N THR A 207 2.27 -6.15 -30.96
CA THR A 207 3.13 -5.17 -30.24
C THR A 207 2.44 -4.66 -28.99
N LEU A 208 1.16 -4.28 -29.08
CA LEU A 208 0.36 -3.84 -27.94
C LEU A 208 0.25 -4.93 -26.87
N VAL A 209 0.00 -6.18 -27.27
CA VAL A 209 -0.07 -7.34 -26.36
C VAL A 209 1.25 -7.57 -25.63
N VAL A 210 2.38 -7.55 -26.35
CA VAL A 210 3.71 -7.77 -25.74
C VAL A 210 4.06 -6.63 -24.77
N LEU A 211 3.79 -5.37 -25.15
CA LEU A 211 3.96 -4.23 -24.25
C LEU A 211 3.12 -4.39 -22.99
N PHE A 212 1.86 -4.82 -23.12
CA PHE A 212 0.98 -5.07 -21.98
C PHE A 212 1.58 -6.13 -21.04
N VAL A 213 2.03 -7.26 -21.58
CA VAL A 213 2.66 -8.32 -20.78
C VAL A 213 3.90 -7.80 -20.05
N LEU A 214 4.75 -7.03 -20.70
CA LEU A 214 5.96 -6.46 -20.11
C LEU A 214 5.63 -5.44 -19.00
N PHE A 215 4.76 -4.46 -19.27
CA PHE A 215 4.34 -3.47 -18.28
C PHE A 215 3.66 -4.13 -17.08
N VAL A 216 2.66 -4.98 -17.34
CA VAL A 216 1.89 -5.64 -16.29
C VAL A 216 2.77 -6.57 -15.45
N SER A 217 3.64 -7.40 -16.07
CA SER A 217 4.55 -8.27 -15.32
C SER A 217 5.52 -7.45 -14.45
N GLY A 218 6.03 -6.33 -14.96
CA GLY A 218 6.90 -5.42 -14.21
C GLY A 218 6.27 -4.87 -12.94
N VAL A 219 5.03 -4.39 -13.03
CA VAL A 219 4.32 -3.80 -11.88
C VAL A 219 3.61 -4.85 -11.00
N ALA A 220 3.29 -6.04 -11.54
CA ALA A 220 2.64 -7.13 -10.82
C ALA A 220 3.51 -7.71 -9.68
N VAL A 221 4.83 -7.60 -9.79
CA VAL A 221 5.75 -7.99 -8.72
C VAL A 221 5.45 -7.22 -7.44
N LYS A 222 5.47 -5.89 -7.46
CA LYS A 222 5.19 -5.07 -6.27
C LYS A 222 3.71 -5.08 -5.91
N SER A 223 2.79 -5.31 -6.86
CA SER A 223 1.37 -5.57 -6.60
C SER A 223 1.11 -6.96 -6.01
N ALA A 224 2.12 -7.81 -5.95
CA ALA A 224 2.06 -9.18 -5.40
C ALA A 224 0.97 -10.07 -6.04
N VAL A 225 0.71 -9.93 -7.34
CA VAL A 225 -0.17 -10.84 -8.10
C VAL A 225 0.53 -12.19 -8.26
N MET A 226 -0.18 -13.29 -8.03
CA MET A 226 0.38 -14.64 -8.22
C MET A 226 0.66 -14.92 -9.71
N PRO A 227 1.82 -15.53 -10.00
CA PRO A 227 2.79 -16.19 -9.11
C PRO A 227 3.88 -15.27 -8.52
N LEU A 228 3.89 -13.96 -8.83
CA LEU A 228 4.96 -13.01 -8.48
C LEU A 228 4.92 -12.49 -7.02
N HIS A 229 4.09 -13.09 -6.15
CA HIS A 229 3.82 -12.65 -4.77
C HIS A 229 4.84 -13.15 -3.73
N ALA A 230 5.65 -14.16 -4.04
CA ALA A 230 6.36 -14.98 -3.04
C ALA A 230 7.39 -14.20 -2.18
N TRP A 231 7.85 -13.03 -2.64
CA TRP A 231 8.74 -12.16 -1.89
C TRP A 231 8.05 -11.52 -0.67
N LEU A 232 6.75 -11.24 -0.77
CA LEU A 232 6.01 -10.45 0.22
C LEU A 232 5.83 -11.20 1.56
N PRO A 233 5.36 -12.47 1.61
CA PRO A 233 5.35 -13.25 2.84
C PRO A 233 6.76 -13.58 3.37
N ALA A 234 7.78 -13.67 2.50
CA ALA A 234 9.16 -13.89 2.92
C ALA A 234 9.74 -12.67 3.66
N ALA A 235 9.37 -11.46 3.26
CA ALA A 235 9.81 -10.22 3.91
C ALA A 235 9.26 -10.04 5.34
N MET A 236 8.41 -10.97 5.85
CA MET A 236 7.87 -10.90 7.22
C MET A 236 8.90 -11.18 8.33
N VAL A 237 10.13 -11.52 7.99
CA VAL A 237 11.25 -11.59 8.94
C VAL A 237 11.63 -10.18 9.47
N ALA A 238 11.36 -9.13 8.70
CA ALA A 238 11.64 -7.74 9.06
C ALA A 238 10.94 -7.31 10.37
N PRO A 239 11.45 -6.29 11.10
CA PRO A 239 10.75 -5.71 12.23
C PRO A 239 9.32 -5.29 11.88
N THR A 240 8.39 -5.40 12.84
CA THR A 240 6.96 -5.19 12.53
C THR A 240 6.62 -3.81 11.95
N PRO A 241 7.24 -2.68 12.38
CA PRO A 241 6.97 -1.40 11.72
C PRO A 241 7.41 -1.36 10.25
N VAL A 242 8.48 -2.11 9.88
CA VAL A 242 8.86 -2.30 8.47
C VAL A 242 7.79 -3.08 7.73
N SER A 243 7.29 -4.18 8.34
CA SER A 243 6.18 -4.93 7.75
C SER A 243 4.95 -4.01 7.52
N ALA A 244 4.63 -3.12 8.48
CA ALA A 244 3.56 -2.14 8.33
C ALA A 244 3.82 -1.18 7.17
N LEU A 245 5.06 -0.62 7.07
CA LEU A 245 5.46 0.25 5.96
C LEU A 245 5.34 -0.43 4.60
N LEU A 246 5.89 -1.64 4.46
CA LEU A 246 5.88 -2.39 3.20
C LEU A 246 4.45 -2.69 2.73
N HIS A 247 3.53 -3.05 3.65
CA HIS A 247 2.19 -3.52 3.33
C HIS A 247 1.12 -2.43 3.27
N ALA A 248 1.28 -1.34 4.03
CA ALA A 248 0.24 -0.31 4.14
C ALA A 248 0.58 0.97 3.38
N VAL A 249 1.87 1.32 3.23
CA VAL A 249 2.28 2.67 2.86
C VAL A 249 3.10 2.72 1.57
N ALA A 250 4.20 1.95 1.45
CA ALA A 250 5.21 2.19 0.44
C ALA A 250 5.18 1.15 -0.71
N VAL A 251 5.83 -0.01 -0.53
CA VAL A 251 6.19 -0.88 -1.67
C VAL A 251 4.98 -1.45 -2.40
N VAL A 252 4.06 -2.08 -1.68
CA VAL A 252 2.89 -2.70 -2.34
C VAL A 252 1.88 -1.65 -2.83
N LYS A 253 1.87 -0.46 -2.21
CA LYS A 253 1.04 0.65 -2.69
C LYS A 253 1.61 1.25 -3.97
N ALA A 254 2.94 1.42 -4.05
CA ALA A 254 3.59 1.77 -5.31
C ALA A 254 3.29 0.74 -6.41
N GLY A 255 3.18 -0.55 -6.07
CA GLY A 255 2.80 -1.60 -7.03
C GLY A 255 1.39 -1.41 -7.59
N VAL A 256 0.35 -1.32 -6.73
CA VAL A 256 -1.03 -1.15 -7.22
C VAL A 256 -1.26 0.23 -7.82
N PHE A 257 -0.60 1.26 -7.33
CA PHE A 257 -0.56 2.58 -7.95
C PHE A 257 0.02 2.51 -9.37
N ALA A 258 1.15 1.80 -9.54
CA ALA A 258 1.76 1.53 -10.84
C ALA A 258 0.81 0.80 -11.80
N MET A 259 0.09 -0.21 -11.28
CA MET A 259 -0.90 -0.92 -12.08
C MET A 259 -2.00 0.02 -12.59
N MET A 260 -2.52 0.89 -11.72
CA MET A 260 -3.52 1.90 -12.11
C MET A 260 -2.96 2.92 -13.09
N ARG A 261 -1.70 3.36 -12.93
CA ARG A 261 -0.99 4.24 -13.89
C ARG A 261 -0.85 3.56 -15.25
N VAL A 262 -0.37 2.31 -15.27
CA VAL A 262 -0.21 1.56 -16.53
C VAL A 262 -1.54 1.39 -17.25
N LEU A 263 -2.58 0.93 -16.56
CA LEU A 263 -3.87 0.69 -17.20
C LEU A 263 -4.59 1.98 -17.63
N GLY A 264 -4.56 3.04 -16.80
CA GLY A 264 -5.34 4.26 -17.04
C GLY A 264 -4.59 5.37 -17.77
N PHE A 265 -3.25 5.40 -17.70
CA PHE A 265 -2.46 6.54 -18.19
C PHE A 265 -1.38 6.17 -19.22
N VAL A 266 -1.11 4.86 -19.41
CA VAL A 266 -0.21 4.35 -20.47
C VAL A 266 -1.03 3.71 -21.57
N PHE A 267 -1.90 2.73 -21.24
CA PHE A 267 -2.75 2.07 -22.21
C PHE A 267 -4.05 2.83 -22.46
N GLY A 268 -4.79 3.13 -21.41
CA GLY A 268 -6.13 3.75 -21.51
C GLY A 268 -7.22 2.77 -21.97
N PRO A 269 -8.50 3.16 -21.79
CA PRO A 269 -9.64 2.29 -22.12
C PRO A 269 -9.71 1.88 -23.58
N VAL A 270 -9.33 2.76 -24.52
CA VAL A 270 -9.39 2.53 -25.96
C VAL A 270 -8.45 1.38 -26.34
N SER A 271 -7.16 1.48 -26.03
CA SER A 271 -6.19 0.44 -26.34
C SER A 271 -6.48 -0.87 -25.61
N LEU A 272 -6.98 -0.81 -24.37
CA LEU A 272 -7.32 -1.98 -23.57
C LEU A 272 -8.54 -2.75 -24.13
N ALA A 273 -9.42 -2.10 -24.88
CA ALA A 273 -10.57 -2.74 -25.51
C ALA A 273 -10.21 -3.56 -26.78
N GLU A 274 -8.99 -3.43 -27.30
CA GLU A 274 -8.58 -4.10 -28.54
C GLU A 274 -8.18 -5.57 -28.37
N PHE A 275 -7.95 -6.03 -27.12
CA PHE A 275 -7.45 -7.38 -26.85
C PHE A 275 -7.83 -7.86 -25.43
N ALA A 276 -7.77 -9.18 -25.21
CA ALA A 276 -8.20 -9.83 -23.96
C ALA A 276 -7.20 -9.70 -22.78
N GLY A 277 -6.26 -8.74 -22.82
CA GLY A 277 -5.28 -8.56 -21.75
C GLY A 277 -5.89 -8.20 -20.39
N PRO A 278 -6.81 -7.24 -20.34
CA PRO A 278 -7.50 -6.87 -19.10
C PRO A 278 -8.26 -8.02 -18.46
N GLU A 279 -8.96 -8.84 -19.26
CA GLU A 279 -9.71 -10.01 -18.79
C GLU A 279 -8.78 -11.09 -18.22
N VAL A 280 -7.63 -11.32 -18.87
CA VAL A 280 -6.59 -12.24 -18.36
C VAL A 280 -6.03 -11.73 -17.04
N LEU A 281 -5.75 -10.42 -16.92
CA LEU A 281 -5.30 -9.81 -15.67
C LEU A 281 -6.37 -9.91 -14.57
N ALA A 282 -7.64 -9.68 -14.91
CA ALA A 282 -8.76 -9.83 -13.99
C ALA A 282 -8.87 -11.27 -13.49
N ALA A 283 -8.75 -12.26 -14.38
CA ALA A 283 -8.74 -13.67 -14.01
C ALA A 283 -7.56 -14.03 -13.09
N LEU A 284 -6.34 -13.57 -13.38
CA LEU A 284 -5.17 -13.76 -12.52
C LEU A 284 -5.36 -13.13 -11.14
N ALA A 285 -5.93 -11.92 -11.08
CA ALA A 285 -6.26 -11.27 -9.83
C ALA A 285 -7.32 -12.04 -9.03
N ALA A 286 -8.37 -12.53 -9.70
CA ALA A 286 -9.41 -13.35 -9.09
C ALA A 286 -8.86 -14.67 -8.51
N ILE A 287 -8.02 -15.37 -9.27
CA ILE A 287 -7.30 -16.57 -8.80
C ILE A 287 -6.43 -16.25 -7.60
N THR A 288 -5.69 -15.14 -7.65
CA THR A 288 -4.84 -14.69 -6.53
C THR A 288 -5.66 -14.41 -5.27
N ILE A 289 -6.83 -13.80 -5.40
CA ILE A 289 -7.76 -13.54 -4.28
C ILE A 289 -8.18 -14.85 -3.61
N VAL A 290 -8.60 -15.84 -4.39
CA VAL A 290 -9.07 -17.12 -3.85
C VAL A 290 -7.93 -17.91 -3.23
N ILE A 291 -6.85 -18.15 -3.98
CA ILE A 291 -5.70 -18.95 -3.49
C ILE A 291 -5.03 -18.26 -2.30
N GLY A 292 -4.82 -16.95 -2.37
CA GLY A 292 -4.24 -16.17 -1.28
C GLY A 292 -5.07 -16.26 0.01
N SER A 293 -6.40 -16.23 -0.10
CA SER A 293 -7.30 -16.40 1.05
C SER A 293 -7.20 -17.79 1.67
N LEU A 294 -7.17 -18.84 0.84
CA LEU A 294 -7.04 -20.23 1.31
C LEU A 294 -5.69 -20.46 2.01
N ILE A 295 -4.61 -19.86 1.50
CA ILE A 295 -3.29 -19.92 2.14
C ILE A 295 -3.33 -19.14 3.47
N ALA A 296 -3.95 -17.95 3.52
CA ALA A 296 -4.06 -17.14 4.74
C ALA A 296 -4.73 -17.89 5.89
N VAL A 297 -5.80 -18.68 5.61
CA VAL A 297 -6.48 -19.53 6.62
C VAL A 297 -5.50 -20.47 7.32
N ARG A 298 -4.55 -21.05 6.58
CA ARG A 298 -3.61 -22.06 7.07
C ARG A 298 -2.41 -21.49 7.81
N GLN A 299 -2.18 -20.17 7.77
CA GLN A 299 -1.03 -19.56 8.43
C GLN A 299 -1.28 -19.39 9.94
N ASP A 300 -0.44 -19.99 10.79
CA ASP A 300 -0.47 -19.75 12.25
C ASP A 300 0.31 -18.49 12.64
N ASN A 301 1.41 -18.16 11.94
CA ASN A 301 2.15 -16.94 12.20
C ASN A 301 1.32 -15.71 11.81
N LEU A 302 1.08 -14.80 12.78
CA LEU A 302 0.19 -13.64 12.63
C LEU A 302 0.66 -12.71 11.49
N LYS A 303 1.95 -12.39 11.40
CA LYS A 303 2.48 -11.51 10.34
C LYS A 303 2.35 -12.16 8.95
N ARG A 304 2.65 -13.46 8.82
CA ARG A 304 2.48 -14.19 7.55
C ARG A 304 1.01 -14.25 7.12
N ARG A 305 0.08 -14.46 8.06
CA ARG A 305 -1.37 -14.41 7.79
C ARG A 305 -1.79 -13.03 7.27
N LEU A 306 -1.31 -11.96 7.92
CA LEU A 306 -1.55 -10.59 7.47
C LEU A 306 -0.90 -10.29 6.12
N ALA A 307 0.26 -10.88 5.80
CA ALA A 307 0.90 -10.73 4.49
C ALA A 307 0.08 -11.37 3.37
N TYR A 308 -0.39 -12.61 3.53
CA TYR A 308 -1.29 -13.23 2.54
C TYR A 308 -2.60 -12.48 2.40
N SER A 309 -3.16 -11.95 3.49
CA SER A 309 -4.34 -11.09 3.37
C SER A 309 -4.02 -9.77 2.65
N THR A 310 -2.76 -9.29 2.62
CA THR A 310 -2.36 -8.17 1.77
C THR A 310 -2.34 -8.58 0.31
N VAL A 311 -1.75 -9.73 -0.05
CA VAL A 311 -1.80 -10.29 -1.42
C VAL A 311 -3.24 -10.31 -1.94
N VAL A 312 -4.19 -10.79 -1.13
CA VAL A 312 -5.63 -10.81 -1.46
C VAL A 312 -6.15 -9.40 -1.75
N HIS A 313 -5.95 -8.46 -0.84
CA HIS A 313 -6.54 -7.12 -0.97
C HIS A 313 -5.86 -6.23 -2.02
N LEU A 314 -4.58 -6.44 -2.34
CA LEU A 314 -3.94 -5.82 -3.49
C LEU A 314 -4.57 -6.32 -4.79
N SER A 315 -4.87 -7.62 -4.87
CA SER A 315 -5.54 -8.19 -6.03
C SER A 315 -6.99 -7.71 -6.20
N TYR A 316 -7.68 -7.26 -5.14
CA TYR A 316 -8.94 -6.51 -5.29
C TYR A 316 -8.74 -5.19 -6.05
N ILE A 317 -7.65 -4.46 -5.78
CA ILE A 317 -7.33 -3.21 -6.48
C ILE A 317 -6.99 -3.51 -7.94
N VAL A 318 -6.16 -4.52 -8.19
CA VAL A 318 -5.79 -4.95 -9.54
C VAL A 318 -7.02 -5.42 -10.33
N LEU A 319 -7.88 -6.24 -9.72
CA LEU A 319 -9.12 -6.70 -10.33
C LEU A 319 -10.03 -5.54 -10.69
N GLY A 320 -10.24 -4.58 -9.77
CA GLY A 320 -11.06 -3.40 -10.03
C GLY A 320 -10.51 -2.52 -11.16
N ALA A 321 -9.20 -2.34 -11.25
CA ALA A 321 -8.55 -1.60 -12.34
C ALA A 321 -8.65 -2.36 -13.68
N ALA A 322 -8.51 -3.68 -13.67
CA ALA A 322 -8.60 -4.54 -14.85
C ALA A 322 -10.02 -4.67 -15.42
N LEU A 323 -11.07 -4.30 -14.66
CA LEU A 323 -12.44 -4.21 -15.18
C LEU A 323 -12.61 -3.14 -16.28
N VAL A 324 -11.66 -2.22 -16.42
CA VAL A 324 -11.68 -1.09 -17.37
C VAL A 324 -13.04 -0.37 -17.32
N ALA A 325 -13.50 -0.07 -16.11
CA ALA A 325 -14.80 0.57 -15.86
C ALA A 325 -14.64 1.73 -14.86
N PRO A 326 -15.37 2.84 -15.03
CA PRO A 326 -15.30 4.00 -14.13
C PRO A 326 -15.46 3.64 -12.66
N PHE A 327 -16.48 2.88 -12.28
CA PHE A 327 -16.66 2.45 -10.88
C PHE A 327 -15.59 1.46 -10.40
N GLY A 328 -14.98 0.68 -11.29
CA GLY A 328 -13.83 -0.16 -10.99
C GLY A 328 -12.62 0.69 -10.58
N THR A 329 -12.34 1.76 -11.31
CA THR A 329 -11.27 2.73 -11.00
C THR A 329 -11.53 3.47 -9.69
N VAL A 330 -12.76 3.97 -9.47
CA VAL A 330 -13.16 4.58 -8.20
C VAL A 330 -12.94 3.59 -7.04
N GLY A 331 -13.45 2.37 -7.18
CA GLY A 331 -13.31 1.33 -6.17
C GLY A 331 -11.85 0.98 -5.86
N SER A 332 -11.00 0.89 -6.88
CA SER A 332 -9.56 0.61 -6.75
C SER A 332 -8.83 1.73 -6.00
N THR A 333 -9.10 2.99 -6.36
CA THR A 333 -8.53 4.17 -5.69
C THR A 333 -8.94 4.22 -4.22
N LEU A 334 -10.22 4.07 -3.92
CA LEU A 334 -10.73 4.03 -2.54
C LEU A 334 -10.16 2.82 -1.77
N HIS A 335 -10.05 1.65 -2.41
CA HIS A 335 -9.53 0.46 -1.74
C HIS A 335 -8.04 0.58 -1.44
N MET A 336 -7.26 1.31 -2.23
CA MET A 336 -5.87 1.60 -1.96
C MET A 336 -5.72 2.33 -0.61
N VAL A 337 -6.55 3.33 -0.32
CA VAL A 337 -6.54 4.10 0.95
C VAL A 337 -7.08 3.25 2.09
N ASN A 338 -8.29 2.69 1.95
CA ASN A 338 -9.00 2.00 3.02
C ASN A 338 -8.29 0.72 3.47
N HIS A 339 -7.71 -0.02 2.51
CA HIS A 339 -6.82 -1.13 2.82
C HIS A 339 -5.55 -0.68 3.54
N GLY A 340 -4.96 0.46 3.17
CA GLY A 340 -3.82 1.05 3.87
C GLY A 340 -4.10 1.27 5.35
N LEU A 341 -5.20 1.95 5.67
CA LEU A 341 -5.64 2.24 7.04
C LEU A 341 -5.90 0.97 7.86
N ALA A 342 -6.65 0.03 7.30
CA ALA A 342 -6.95 -1.22 7.99
C ALA A 342 -5.69 -2.08 8.20
N LYS A 343 -4.79 -2.14 7.21
CA LYS A 343 -3.55 -2.92 7.31
C LYS A 343 -2.57 -2.36 8.30
N ILE A 344 -2.35 -1.05 8.29
CA ILE A 344 -1.43 -0.46 9.26
C ILE A 344 -1.91 -0.70 10.67
N THR A 345 -3.22 -0.59 10.93
CA THR A 345 -3.85 -0.92 12.22
C THR A 345 -3.54 -2.35 12.64
N LEU A 346 -3.74 -3.32 11.76
CA LEU A 346 -3.52 -4.74 12.06
C LEU A 346 -2.04 -5.06 12.31
N PHE A 347 -1.13 -4.49 11.51
CA PHE A 347 0.30 -4.68 11.74
C PHE A 347 0.78 -3.98 13.02
N PHE A 348 0.25 -2.82 13.34
CA PHE A 348 0.54 -2.15 14.61
C PHE A 348 0.06 -2.99 15.80
N CYS A 349 -1.12 -3.59 15.72
CA CYS A 349 -1.60 -4.51 16.73
C CYS A 349 -0.67 -5.74 16.86
N ALA A 350 -0.27 -6.35 15.74
CA ALA A 350 0.65 -7.49 15.75
C ALA A 350 2.00 -7.15 16.40
N GLY A 351 2.56 -5.96 16.09
CA GLY A 351 3.79 -5.51 16.70
C GLY A 351 3.65 -5.13 18.17
N ALA A 352 2.53 -4.53 18.58
CA ALA A 352 2.22 -4.22 19.98
C ALA A 352 2.09 -5.52 20.82
N ILE A 353 1.43 -6.55 20.26
CA ILE A 353 1.33 -7.88 20.87
C ILE A 353 2.74 -8.48 21.04
N TYR A 354 3.54 -8.49 19.98
CA TYR A 354 4.91 -9.00 20.04
C TYR A 354 5.80 -8.24 21.02
N ALA A 355 5.79 -6.91 20.99
CA ALA A 355 6.60 -6.06 21.87
C ALA A 355 6.27 -6.31 23.36
N THR A 356 4.97 -6.57 23.67
CA THR A 356 4.49 -6.73 25.04
C THR A 356 4.58 -8.19 25.55
N THR A 357 4.36 -9.18 24.66
CA THR A 357 4.17 -10.58 25.07
C THR A 357 5.16 -11.56 24.45
N LYS A 358 5.91 -11.14 23.42
CA LYS A 358 6.80 -11.96 22.57
C LYS A 358 6.08 -13.06 21.78
N ARG A 359 4.74 -13.03 21.70
CA ARG A 359 3.94 -14.01 20.96
C ARG A 359 3.78 -13.57 19.49
N GLN A 360 3.86 -14.56 18.59
CA GLN A 360 3.81 -14.34 17.15
C GLN A 360 2.76 -15.20 16.44
N ASN A 361 2.35 -16.32 17.07
CA ASN A 361 1.45 -17.28 16.46
C ASN A 361 0.02 -17.09 16.98
N VAL A 362 -0.96 -17.30 16.13
CA VAL A 362 -2.39 -17.14 16.48
C VAL A 362 -2.78 -18.12 17.58
N SER A 363 -2.25 -19.35 17.54
CA SER A 363 -2.46 -20.37 18.58
C SER A 363 -2.02 -19.91 19.97
N GLU A 364 -1.10 -18.95 20.08
CA GLU A 364 -0.57 -18.43 21.35
C GLU A 364 -1.41 -17.26 21.91
N LEU A 365 -2.39 -16.73 21.16
CA LEU A 365 -3.12 -15.51 21.53
C LEU A 365 -4.30 -15.74 22.48
N THR A 366 -4.53 -16.99 22.91
CA THR A 366 -5.68 -17.36 23.77
C THR A 366 -5.78 -16.48 25.00
N GLY A 367 -6.95 -15.81 25.17
CA GLY A 367 -7.25 -14.97 26.32
C GLY A 367 -6.51 -13.63 26.39
N LEU A 368 -5.66 -13.30 25.42
CA LEU A 368 -4.91 -12.03 25.43
C LEU A 368 -5.82 -10.80 25.25
N GLY A 369 -7.00 -10.92 24.63
CA GLY A 369 -7.95 -9.85 24.50
C GLY A 369 -8.38 -9.24 25.83
N HIS A 370 -8.45 -10.06 26.91
CA HIS A 370 -8.73 -9.56 28.25
C HIS A 370 -7.55 -8.85 28.92
N ARG A 371 -6.32 -9.11 28.46
CA ARG A 371 -5.08 -8.49 29.00
C ARG A 371 -4.70 -7.24 28.22
N MET A 372 -4.97 -7.22 26.91
CA MET A 372 -4.68 -6.12 25.97
C MET A 372 -5.97 -5.69 25.25
N PRO A 373 -7.01 -5.21 25.97
CA PRO A 373 -8.33 -4.98 25.40
C PRO A 373 -8.33 -3.93 24.29
N TRP A 374 -7.61 -2.82 24.46
CA TRP A 374 -7.55 -1.77 23.46
C TRP A 374 -6.85 -2.23 22.17
N THR A 375 -5.73 -2.97 22.30
CA THR A 375 -5.01 -3.55 21.15
C THR A 375 -5.91 -4.49 20.36
N PHE A 376 -6.65 -5.41 21.04
CA PHE A 376 -7.51 -6.36 20.34
C PHE A 376 -8.84 -5.74 19.86
N THR A 377 -9.32 -4.67 20.47
CA THR A 377 -10.45 -3.87 19.93
C THR A 377 -10.05 -3.21 18.62
N ALA A 378 -8.87 -2.57 18.56
CA ALA A 378 -8.33 -2.00 17.33
C ALA A 378 -8.09 -3.08 16.26
N PHE A 379 -7.58 -4.26 16.66
CA PHE A 379 -7.44 -5.40 15.76
C PHE A 379 -8.79 -5.86 15.18
N THR A 380 -9.83 -5.86 16.01
CA THR A 380 -11.21 -6.19 15.58
C THR A 380 -11.71 -5.17 14.57
N ILE A 381 -11.55 -3.87 14.83
CA ILE A 381 -11.96 -2.78 13.94
C ILE A 381 -11.23 -2.91 12.59
N GLY A 382 -9.90 -3.08 12.58
CA GLY A 382 -9.13 -3.28 11.36
C GLY A 382 -9.55 -4.54 10.59
N SER A 383 -9.91 -5.62 11.31
CA SER A 383 -10.42 -6.87 10.71
C SER A 383 -11.78 -6.65 10.05
N LEU A 384 -12.73 -6.00 10.74
CA LEU A 384 -14.04 -5.66 10.19
C LEU A 384 -13.92 -4.72 8.98
N GLY A 385 -12.94 -3.79 9.02
CA GLY A 385 -12.58 -2.96 7.89
C GLY A 385 -12.16 -3.77 6.66
N LEU A 386 -11.27 -4.76 6.82
CA LEU A 386 -10.84 -5.61 5.70
C LEU A 386 -11.96 -6.55 5.21
N ILE A 387 -12.77 -7.09 6.10
CA ILE A 387 -13.95 -7.90 5.73
C ILE A 387 -14.91 -7.06 4.89
N GLY A 388 -15.02 -5.77 5.18
CA GLY A 388 -15.93 -4.86 4.51
C GLY A 388 -17.31 -4.85 5.15
N VAL A 389 -17.37 -4.83 6.49
CA VAL A 389 -18.62 -4.70 7.23
C VAL A 389 -19.16 -3.26 7.08
N PRO A 390 -20.48 -3.06 6.85
CA PRO A 390 -21.09 -1.72 6.82
C PRO A 390 -20.69 -0.87 8.02
N GLY A 391 -20.42 0.42 7.78
CA GLY A 391 -19.89 1.33 8.80
C GLY A 391 -18.35 1.33 8.92
N MET A 392 -17.65 0.46 8.20
CA MET A 392 -16.19 0.45 8.10
C MET A 392 -15.73 0.93 6.72
N SER A 393 -14.55 1.56 6.65
CA SER A 393 -14.01 2.13 5.41
C SER A 393 -13.93 1.13 4.24
N GLY A 394 -13.60 -0.13 4.53
CA GLY A 394 -13.49 -1.16 3.50
C GLY A 394 -14.81 -1.54 2.82
N PHE A 395 -15.96 -1.34 3.48
CA PHE A 395 -17.25 -1.55 2.85
C PHE A 395 -17.46 -0.62 1.66
N ILE A 396 -17.13 0.66 1.81
CA ILE A 396 -17.32 1.68 0.77
C ILE A 396 -16.53 1.31 -0.47
N SER A 397 -15.24 1.01 -0.33
CA SER A 397 -14.40 0.66 -1.48
C SER A 397 -14.86 -0.63 -2.16
N LYS A 398 -15.26 -1.65 -1.40
CA LYS A 398 -15.80 -2.90 -1.95
C LYS A 398 -17.14 -2.72 -2.65
N PHE A 399 -17.98 -1.81 -2.15
CA PHE A 399 -19.23 -1.45 -2.80
C PHE A 399 -18.98 -0.86 -4.20
N PHE A 400 -18.01 0.06 -4.35
CA PHE A 400 -17.66 0.61 -5.65
C PHE A 400 -16.98 -0.42 -6.56
N LEU A 401 -16.15 -1.31 -6.03
CA LEU A 401 -15.57 -2.43 -6.79
C LEU A 401 -16.67 -3.36 -7.34
N ALA A 402 -17.66 -3.69 -6.51
CA ALA A 402 -18.80 -4.50 -6.94
C ALA A 402 -19.64 -3.79 -8.01
N ARG A 403 -19.87 -2.47 -7.86
CA ARG A 403 -20.52 -1.66 -8.91
C ARG A 403 -19.71 -1.67 -10.21
N GLY A 404 -18.38 -1.60 -10.13
CA GLY A 404 -17.49 -1.71 -11.29
C GLY A 404 -17.63 -3.05 -12.01
N ALA A 405 -17.70 -4.15 -11.26
CA ALA A 405 -17.91 -5.48 -11.83
C ALA A 405 -19.29 -5.61 -12.53
N ILE A 406 -20.34 -5.04 -11.92
CA ILE A 406 -21.68 -4.98 -12.57
C ILE A 406 -21.64 -4.12 -13.82
N GLN A 407 -20.97 -2.96 -13.78
CA GLN A 407 -20.86 -2.06 -14.92
C GLN A 407 -20.10 -2.70 -16.08
N ALA A 408 -19.05 -3.48 -15.79
CA ALA A 408 -18.29 -4.24 -16.79
C ALA A 408 -19.00 -5.52 -17.26
N GLY A 409 -20.13 -5.92 -16.64
CA GLY A 409 -20.81 -7.17 -16.94
C GLY A 409 -20.08 -8.42 -16.44
N ASP A 410 -19.04 -8.26 -15.61
CA ASP A 410 -18.22 -9.39 -15.11
C ASP A 410 -18.81 -9.95 -13.80
N MET A 411 -19.73 -10.89 -13.94
CA MET A 411 -20.37 -11.59 -12.81
C MET A 411 -19.41 -12.53 -12.08
N VAL A 412 -18.33 -12.99 -12.73
CA VAL A 412 -17.29 -13.82 -12.11
C VAL A 412 -16.50 -12.98 -11.13
N ALA A 413 -16.03 -11.79 -11.54
CA ALA A 413 -15.36 -10.84 -10.68
C ALA A 413 -16.23 -10.46 -9.47
N LEU A 414 -17.52 -10.15 -9.70
CA LEU A 414 -18.46 -9.85 -8.62
C LEU A 414 -18.55 -11.01 -7.62
N THR A 415 -18.75 -12.24 -8.11
CA THR A 415 -18.87 -13.43 -7.25
C THR A 415 -17.60 -13.68 -6.44
N VAL A 416 -16.42 -13.55 -7.09
CA VAL A 416 -15.13 -13.69 -6.41
C VAL A 416 -14.98 -12.62 -5.32
N MET A 417 -15.29 -11.36 -5.60
CA MET A 417 -15.17 -10.26 -4.63
C MET A 417 -16.07 -10.49 -3.41
N LEU A 418 -17.33 -10.91 -3.59
CA LEU A 418 -18.26 -11.19 -2.50
C LEU A 418 -17.82 -12.43 -1.70
N GLY A 419 -17.49 -13.53 -2.37
CA GLY A 419 -17.03 -14.76 -1.73
C GLY A 419 -15.73 -14.56 -0.95
N ALA A 420 -14.79 -13.77 -1.48
CA ALA A 420 -13.54 -13.47 -0.81
C ALA A 420 -13.71 -12.57 0.43
N SER A 421 -14.77 -11.77 0.50
CA SER A 421 -15.11 -11.05 1.74
C SER A 421 -15.48 -12.02 2.87
N LEU A 422 -16.21 -13.08 2.56
CA LEU A 422 -16.50 -14.16 3.50
C LEU A 422 -15.23 -14.94 3.86
N LEU A 423 -14.39 -15.27 2.88
CA LEU A 423 -13.08 -15.90 3.14
C LEU A 423 -12.21 -15.01 4.03
N THR A 424 -12.24 -13.69 3.88
CA THR A 424 -11.50 -12.75 4.76
C THR A 424 -11.94 -12.88 6.20
N ALA A 425 -13.24 -13.05 6.45
CA ALA A 425 -13.76 -13.30 7.78
C ALA A 425 -13.23 -14.62 8.38
N THR A 426 -13.07 -15.67 7.57
CA THR A 426 -12.62 -16.99 8.06
C THR A 426 -11.18 -17.00 8.57
N TYR A 427 -10.31 -16.10 8.12
CA TYR A 427 -8.93 -16.05 8.62
C TYR A 427 -8.66 -14.89 9.61
N LEU A 428 -9.53 -13.87 9.71
CA LEU A 428 -9.36 -12.77 10.67
C LEU A 428 -10.17 -12.97 11.95
N LEU A 429 -11.46 -13.35 11.86
CA LEU A 429 -12.32 -13.48 13.03
C LEU A 429 -11.88 -14.57 14.03
N PRO A 430 -11.29 -15.72 13.61
CA PRO A 430 -10.73 -16.68 14.57
C PRO A 430 -9.68 -16.09 15.50
N ILE A 431 -8.89 -15.08 15.05
CA ILE A 431 -7.91 -14.40 15.91
C ILE A 431 -8.63 -13.65 17.03
N VAL A 432 -9.68 -12.90 16.68
CA VAL A 432 -10.52 -12.17 17.65
C VAL A 432 -11.20 -13.14 18.61
N ARG A 433 -11.78 -14.23 18.07
CA ARG A 433 -12.43 -15.28 18.87
C ARG A 433 -11.48 -15.89 19.89
N VAL A 434 -10.29 -16.33 19.50
CA VAL A 434 -9.29 -16.94 20.38
C VAL A 434 -8.85 -15.94 21.45
N ALA A 435 -8.71 -14.66 21.11
CA ALA A 435 -8.27 -13.62 22.03
C ALA A 435 -9.31 -13.30 23.11
N PHE A 436 -10.59 -13.18 22.76
CA PHE A 436 -11.65 -12.81 23.71
C PHE A 436 -12.46 -13.98 24.27
N PHE A 437 -12.60 -15.08 23.55
CA PHE A 437 -13.42 -16.22 23.91
C PHE A 437 -12.60 -17.51 24.02
N PRO A 438 -11.74 -17.63 25.05
CA PRO A 438 -11.00 -18.85 25.28
C PRO A 438 -11.98 -20.01 25.55
N GLY A 439 -11.81 -21.14 24.85
CA GLY A 439 -12.67 -22.30 25.01
C GLY A 439 -12.63 -22.85 26.45
N THR A 440 -13.68 -23.56 26.85
CA THR A 440 -13.86 -24.12 28.21
C THR A 440 -12.68 -24.95 28.73
N LYS A 441 -11.92 -25.62 27.85
CA LYS A 441 -10.68 -26.36 28.24
C LYS A 441 -9.58 -25.43 28.78
N ALA A 442 -9.56 -24.16 28.39
CA ALA A 442 -8.60 -23.17 28.91
C ALA A 442 -9.05 -22.56 30.25
N LEU A 443 -10.34 -22.69 30.61
CA LEU A 443 -10.92 -22.14 31.84
C LEU A 443 -10.93 -23.15 33.00
N GLY A 444 -10.86 -24.46 32.72
CA GLY A 444 -11.01 -25.52 33.72
C GLY A 444 -9.71 -25.96 34.43
N GLY A 445 -8.54 -25.47 34.04
CA GLY A 445 -7.27 -25.78 34.71
C GLY A 445 -6.79 -24.61 35.58
N ARG A 446 -5.66 -24.80 36.28
CA ARG A 446 -4.93 -23.73 37.02
C ARG A 446 -4.77 -22.42 36.22
N GLY A 447 -5.09 -22.43 34.92
CA GLY A 447 -5.15 -21.28 34.00
C GLY A 447 -6.34 -20.33 34.22
N GLY A 448 -7.48 -20.77 34.75
CA GLY A 448 -8.65 -19.92 34.99
C GLY A 448 -8.38 -18.78 36.00
N ARG A 449 -7.51 -19.03 36.98
CA ARG A 449 -7.00 -18.01 37.90
C ARG A 449 -6.00 -17.05 37.24
N ARG A 450 -5.27 -17.47 36.18
CA ARG A 450 -4.32 -16.62 35.43
C ARG A 450 -4.99 -15.67 34.45
N LEU A 451 -6.23 -15.93 33.99
CA LEU A 451 -6.99 -15.04 33.10
C LEU A 451 -7.40 -13.73 33.80
N ARG A 452 -7.51 -13.73 35.13
CA ARG A 452 -7.65 -12.50 35.95
C ARG A 452 -6.31 -11.76 36.18
N ALA A 453 -5.20 -12.19 35.55
CA ALA A 453 -3.94 -11.51 35.65
C ALA A 453 -4.03 -10.06 35.11
N ARG A 454 -3.48 -9.14 35.89
CA ARG A 454 -3.39 -7.69 35.69
C ARG A 454 -3.35 -7.30 34.19
N ARG A 455 -4.22 -6.37 33.77
CA ARG A 455 -4.18 -5.75 32.44
C ARG A 455 -2.75 -5.28 32.15
N ARG A 456 -2.23 -5.66 31.00
CA ARG A 456 -0.88 -5.31 30.56
C ARG A 456 -0.97 -4.85 29.11
N GLU A 457 -1.50 -3.63 28.93
CA GLU A 457 -1.62 -3.01 27.61
C GLU A 457 -0.24 -2.63 27.06
N ALA A 458 -0.17 -2.38 25.77
CA ALA A 458 1.02 -1.87 25.12
C ALA A 458 1.36 -0.45 25.64
N ARG A 459 2.65 -0.05 25.53
CA ARG A 459 3.07 1.30 25.90
C ARG A 459 2.33 2.35 25.07
N PRO A 460 2.10 3.59 25.58
CA PRO A 460 1.36 4.63 24.86
C PRO A 460 1.89 4.92 23.46
N ALA A 461 3.21 4.91 23.25
CA ALA A 461 3.83 5.13 21.93
C ALA A 461 3.48 4.05 20.90
N LEU A 462 3.03 2.85 21.32
CA LEU A 462 2.51 1.81 20.44
C LEU A 462 0.97 1.87 20.36
N LEU A 463 0.33 2.18 21.48
CA LEU A 463 -1.13 2.14 21.63
C LEU A 463 -1.82 3.31 20.90
N VAL A 464 -1.32 4.53 21.08
CA VAL A 464 -1.95 5.72 20.49
C VAL A 464 -1.99 5.67 18.96
N PRO A 465 -0.88 5.37 18.24
CA PRO A 465 -0.92 5.23 16.78
C PRO A 465 -1.91 4.18 16.27
N LEU A 466 -1.97 3.01 16.90
CA LEU A 466 -2.90 1.96 16.49
C LEU A 466 -4.37 2.33 16.74
N LEU A 467 -4.68 3.08 17.79
CA LEU A 467 -6.02 3.57 18.07
C LEU A 467 -6.42 4.68 17.08
N ILE A 468 -5.51 5.59 16.73
CA ILE A 468 -5.74 6.61 15.71
C ILE A 468 -6.08 5.95 14.38
N THR A 469 -5.29 4.98 13.93
CA THR A 469 -5.55 4.30 12.66
C THR A 469 -6.83 3.47 12.69
N ALA A 470 -7.16 2.83 13.80
CA ALA A 470 -8.43 2.14 13.99
C ALA A 470 -9.63 3.10 13.95
N LEU A 471 -9.50 4.28 14.58
CA LEU A 471 -10.53 5.33 14.51
C LEU A 471 -10.74 5.80 13.07
N LEU A 472 -9.67 5.99 12.30
CA LEU A 472 -9.77 6.38 10.90
C LEU A 472 -10.50 5.32 10.06
N VAL A 473 -10.33 4.01 10.33
CA VAL A 473 -11.10 2.95 9.67
C VAL A 473 -12.62 3.12 9.89
N VAL A 474 -13.03 3.56 11.08
CA VAL A 474 -14.44 3.83 11.39
C VAL A 474 -14.90 5.15 10.75
N VAL A 475 -14.13 6.22 10.92
CA VAL A 475 -14.48 7.56 10.40
C VAL A 475 -14.66 7.52 8.88
N PHE A 476 -13.73 6.94 8.16
CA PHE A 476 -13.82 6.79 6.69
C PHE A 476 -14.92 5.81 6.24
N GLY A 477 -15.47 5.02 7.15
CA GLY A 477 -16.61 4.16 6.88
C GLY A 477 -17.95 4.82 7.12
N LEU A 478 -18.02 5.80 8.04
CA LEU A 478 -19.24 6.51 8.41
C LEU A 478 -19.48 7.80 7.62
N VAL A 479 -18.39 8.43 7.15
CA VAL A 479 -18.49 9.65 6.31
C VAL A 479 -18.92 9.23 4.91
N PRO A 480 -20.06 9.73 4.39
CA PRO A 480 -20.49 9.42 3.03
C PRO A 480 -19.41 9.78 2.00
N PRO A 481 -19.16 8.91 1.01
CA PRO A 481 -18.15 9.17 -0.02
C PRO A 481 -18.32 10.51 -0.75
N ALA A 482 -19.56 10.99 -0.89
CA ALA A 482 -19.88 12.25 -1.57
C ALA A 482 -19.34 13.51 -0.86
N PHE A 483 -18.95 13.40 0.40
CA PHE A 483 -18.41 14.53 1.19
C PHE A 483 -16.94 14.34 1.52
N GLY A 484 -16.31 13.26 1.07
CA GLY A 484 -14.91 12.95 1.38
C GLY A 484 -13.96 13.25 0.22
N VAL A 485 -12.91 14.02 0.49
CA VAL A 485 -11.83 14.34 -0.47
C VAL A 485 -11.36 13.13 -1.28
N GLN A 486 -11.24 11.97 -0.64
CA GLN A 486 -10.80 10.74 -1.31
C GLN A 486 -11.79 10.25 -2.39
N TYR A 487 -13.11 10.44 -2.18
CA TYR A 487 -14.13 10.06 -3.16
C TYR A 487 -14.14 11.04 -4.35
N GLU A 488 -14.09 12.32 -4.07
CA GLU A 488 -14.05 13.37 -5.12
C GLU A 488 -12.84 13.17 -6.02
N LEU A 489 -11.66 12.96 -5.45
CA LEU A 489 -10.45 12.63 -6.22
C LEU A 489 -10.59 11.32 -7.00
N ALA A 490 -11.15 10.27 -6.39
CA ALA A 490 -11.34 8.98 -7.08
C ALA A 490 -12.34 9.11 -8.25
N ALA A 491 -13.38 9.89 -8.11
CA ALA A 491 -14.35 10.16 -9.17
C ALA A 491 -13.75 11.01 -10.29
N ASP A 492 -13.00 12.07 -9.95
CA ASP A 492 -12.28 12.89 -10.94
C ASP A 492 -11.27 12.07 -11.75
N ILE A 493 -10.50 11.19 -11.09
CA ILE A 493 -9.58 10.27 -11.77
C ILE A 493 -10.32 9.39 -12.79
N ALA A 494 -11.47 8.82 -12.41
CA ALA A 494 -12.25 7.99 -13.30
C ALA A 494 -12.80 8.81 -14.48
N VAL A 495 -13.33 10.02 -14.23
CA VAL A 495 -13.80 10.92 -15.29
C VAL A 495 -12.70 11.26 -16.28
N ARG A 496 -11.48 11.57 -15.81
CA ARG A 496 -10.33 11.89 -16.67
C ARG A 496 -9.88 10.71 -17.52
N ILE A 497 -9.88 9.49 -16.96
CA ILE A 497 -9.45 8.29 -17.69
C ILE A 497 -10.49 7.90 -18.76
N PHE A 498 -11.78 7.98 -18.46
CA PHE A 498 -12.85 7.49 -19.34
C PHE A 498 -13.56 8.60 -20.11
N GLY A 499 -13.45 9.86 -19.69
CA GLY A 499 -14.08 11.01 -20.33
C GLY A 499 -13.24 11.69 -21.42
N GLY A 500 -11.99 11.30 -21.62
CA GLY A 500 -11.07 11.83 -22.63
C GLY A 500 -11.41 11.48 -24.08
N GLY A 501 -12.55 10.86 -24.34
CA GLY A 501 -13.04 10.46 -25.67
C GLY A 501 -14.31 11.19 -26.14
N GLN A 502 -14.64 12.41 -25.57
CA GLN A 502 -15.70 13.27 -26.11
C GLN A 502 -15.15 14.54 -26.66
#